data_e4e321162a1e6438af4226dd159dd537
#
_entry.id   e4e321162a1e6438af4226dd159dd537
#
_cell.length_a   1.000
_cell.length_b   1.000
_cell.length_c   1.000
_cell.angle_alpha   90.00
_cell.angle_beta   90.00
_cell.angle_gamma   90.00
#
_symmetry.space_group_name_H-M   'P 1'
#
loop_
_entity.id
_entity.type
_entity.pdbx_description
1 polymer ?
#
loop_
_entity_poly.entity_id
_entity_poly.type
_entity_poly.pdbx_seq_one_letter_code
_entity_poly.pdbx_strand_id
1 'polypeptide(L)' 'MELFGGLFSLIILVLDIWAILNVIRSSAGTGAKVLWILLIVILPLVGLIIWALMGPRARV' A
#
# COMPACT_ATOMS: atom_id res chain seq x y z
N MET A 1 -1.24 -4.00 18.65
CA MET A 1 -1.32 -3.52 18.52
C MET A 1 -1.94 -2.48 18.47
N GLU A 2 -2.23 -1.89 18.94
CA GLU A 2 -2.90 -0.86 19.09
C GLU A 2 -2.16 0.31 19.16
N LEU A 3 -1.23 0.52 18.30
CA LEU A 3 -0.42 1.68 18.25
C LEU A 3 -1.26 2.93 18.24
N PHE A 4 -2.35 2.92 17.49
CA PHE A 4 -3.20 4.08 17.41
C PHE A 4 -4.65 3.73 17.71
N GLY A 5 -4.87 2.65 18.41
CA GLY A 5 -6.22 2.19 18.65
C GLY A 5 -6.73 1.33 17.51
N GLY A 6 -7.75 0.56 17.78
CA GLY A 6 -8.27 -0.39 16.82
C GLY A 6 -8.79 0.24 15.55
N LEU A 7 -9.49 1.37 15.67
CA LEU A 7 -10.09 2.01 14.50
C LEU A 7 -9.02 2.50 13.53
N PHE A 8 -7.99 3.13 14.07
CA PHE A 8 -6.94 3.66 13.22
C PHE A 8 -6.19 2.54 12.50
N SER A 9 -5.89 1.46 13.23
CA SER A 9 -5.23 0.30 12.63
C SER A 9 -6.08 -0.31 11.54
N LEU A 10 -7.39 -0.36 11.75
CA LEU A 10 -8.30 -0.92 10.77
C LEU A 10 -8.32 -0.07 9.50
N ILE A 11 -8.32 1.24 9.66
CA ILE A 11 -8.30 2.13 8.51
C ILE A 11 -7.03 1.95 7.71
N ILE A 12 -5.89 1.85 8.39
CA ILE A 12 -4.62 1.63 7.70
C ILE A 12 -4.62 0.30 6.95
N LEU A 13 -5.16 -0.74 7.57
CA LEU A 13 -5.24 -2.04 6.95
C LEU A 13 -6.07 -1.98 5.66
N VAL A 14 -7.21 -1.32 5.71
CA VAL A 14 -8.07 -1.20 4.53
C VAL A 14 -7.35 -0.42 3.43
N LEU A 15 -6.69 0.67 3.79
CA LEU A 15 -5.96 1.47 2.82
C LEU A 15 -4.80 0.69 2.24
N ASP A 16 -4.12 -0.12 3.04
CA ASP A 16 -3.03 -0.93 2.55
C ASP A 16 -3.50 -1.97 1.54
N ILE A 17 -4.64 -2.60 1.83
CA ILE A 17 -5.21 -3.57 0.90
C ILE A 17 -5.59 -2.88 -0.41
N TRP A 18 -6.19 -1.70 -0.31
CA TRP A 18 -6.55 -0.94 -1.49
C TRP A 18 -5.31 -0.56 -2.30
N ALA A 19 -4.25 -0.14 -1.62
CA ALA A 19 -3.01 0.22 -2.30
C ALA A 19 -2.40 -0.98 -2.99
N ILE A 20 -2.39 -2.14 -2.33
CA ILE A 20 -1.85 -3.35 -2.91
C ILE A 20 -2.63 -3.74 -4.17
N LEU A 21 -3.95 -3.64 -4.12
CA LEU A 21 -4.76 -3.94 -5.30
C LEU A 21 -4.44 -2.97 -6.44
N ASN A 22 -4.22 -1.71 -6.14
CA ASN A 22 -3.84 -0.75 -7.16
C ASN A 22 -2.49 -1.10 -7.77
N VAL A 23 -1.53 -1.51 -6.95
CA VAL A 23 -0.22 -1.90 -7.45
C VAL A 23 -0.35 -3.11 -8.38
N ILE A 24 -1.12 -4.10 -7.97
CA ILE A 24 -1.30 -5.31 -8.78
C ILE A 24 -1.96 -4.98 -10.11
N ARG A 25 -2.89 -4.05 -10.10
CA ARG A 25 -3.62 -3.70 -11.32
C ARG A 25 -2.92 -2.63 -12.16
N SER A 26 -1.83 -2.09 -11.67
CA SER A 26 -1.12 -1.06 -12.43
C SER A 26 -0.39 -1.68 -13.60
N SER A 27 0.13 -0.84 -14.46
CA SER A 27 0.92 -1.32 -15.60
C SER A 27 2.40 -1.44 -15.25
N ALA A 28 2.76 -1.32 -14.00
CA ALA A 28 4.14 -1.46 -13.58
C ALA A 28 4.62 -2.88 -13.80
N GLY A 29 5.90 -3.04 -14.00
CA GLY A 29 6.48 -4.37 -14.19
C GLY A 29 6.39 -5.21 -12.93
N THR A 30 6.59 -6.52 -13.10
CA THR A 30 6.47 -7.44 -11.98
C THR A 30 7.42 -7.10 -10.84
N GLY A 31 8.66 -6.73 -11.17
CA GLY A 31 9.62 -6.37 -10.14
C GLY A 31 9.18 -5.16 -9.33
N ALA A 32 8.64 -4.16 -10.00
CA ALA A 32 8.16 -2.98 -9.31
C ALA A 32 6.95 -3.30 -8.44
N LYS A 33 6.07 -4.17 -8.91
CA LYS A 33 4.91 -4.57 -8.12
C LYS A 33 5.35 -5.27 -6.84
N VAL A 34 6.28 -6.20 -6.95
CA VAL A 34 6.78 -6.93 -5.79
C VAL A 34 7.42 -5.96 -4.80
N LEU A 35 8.22 -5.04 -5.31
CA LEU A 35 8.88 -4.08 -4.45
C LEU A 35 7.87 -3.22 -3.68
N TRP A 36 6.87 -2.71 -4.37
CA TRP A 36 5.88 -1.86 -3.73
C TRP A 36 5.02 -2.63 -2.74
N ILE A 37 4.65 -3.85 -3.07
CA ILE A 37 3.86 -4.67 -2.16
C ILE A 37 4.64 -4.96 -0.90
N LEU A 38 5.93 -5.32 -1.04
CA LEU A 38 6.77 -5.55 0.13
C LEU A 38 6.91 -4.30 0.96
N LEU A 39 7.09 -3.17 0.33
CA LEU A 39 7.20 -1.91 1.04
C LEU A 39 5.94 -1.60 1.83
N ILE A 40 4.79 -1.80 1.23
CA ILE A 40 3.52 -1.53 1.89
C ILE A 40 3.27 -2.51 3.04
N VAL A 41 3.63 -3.77 2.85
CA VAL A 41 3.40 -4.80 3.88
C VAL A 41 4.34 -4.62 5.07
N ILE A 42 5.60 -4.36 4.79
CA ILE A 42 6.60 -4.24 5.85
C ILE A 42 6.48 -2.90 6.58
N LEU A 43 6.22 -1.84 5.84
CA LEU A 43 6.06 -0.50 6.39
C LEU A 43 4.68 0.02 6.01
N PRO A 44 3.64 -0.48 6.66
CA PRO A 44 2.28 -0.20 6.21
C PRO A 44 1.94 1.29 6.14
N LEU A 45 2.38 2.05 7.13
CA LEU A 45 2.07 3.48 7.11
C LEU A 45 3.01 4.25 6.21
N VAL A 46 4.31 4.01 6.37
CA VAL A 46 5.32 4.70 5.55
C VAL A 46 5.18 4.30 4.09
N GLY A 47 5.00 3.00 3.84
CA GLY A 47 4.84 2.51 2.49
C GLY A 47 3.62 3.10 1.81
N LEU A 48 2.53 3.22 2.55
CA LEU A 48 1.31 3.80 2.01
C LEU A 48 1.52 5.26 1.61
N ILE A 49 2.22 6.02 2.43
CA ILE A 49 2.49 7.42 2.14
C ILE A 49 3.35 7.55 0.90
N ILE A 50 4.42 6.76 0.82
CA ILE A 50 5.30 6.80 -0.34
C ILE A 50 4.56 6.39 -1.59
N TRP A 51 3.74 5.34 -1.49
CA TRP A 51 2.95 4.89 -2.63
C TRP A 51 1.98 5.96 -3.10
N ALA A 52 1.33 6.64 -2.17
CA ALA A 52 0.36 7.67 -2.53
C ALA A 52 1.02 8.82 -3.28
N LEU A 53 2.28 9.10 -2.95
CA LEU A 53 2.98 10.22 -3.59
C LEU A 53 3.59 9.85 -4.93
N MET A 54 4.08 8.61 -5.06
CA MET A 54 4.76 8.27 -6.29
C MET A 54 4.68 6.80 -6.69
N GLY A 55 3.84 6.03 -6.04
CA GLY A 55 3.72 4.62 -6.38
C GLY A 55 2.82 4.39 -7.58
N PRO A 56 2.93 3.21 -8.18
CA PRO A 56 2.06 2.85 -9.29
C PRO A 56 0.65 2.56 -8.80
N ARG A 57 -0.33 2.90 -9.60
CA ARG A 57 -1.71 2.62 -9.25
C ARG A 57 -2.50 2.34 -10.52
N ALA A 58 -3.66 1.74 -10.34
CA ALA A 58 -4.49 1.44 -11.48
C ALA A 58 -4.94 2.73 -12.16
N ARG A 59 -4.90 2.72 -13.50
CA ARG A 59 -5.35 3.89 -14.16
C ARG A 59 -6.78 3.74 -14.44
N VAL A 60 -7.51 4.67 -14.21
CA VAL A 60 -8.96 4.59 -14.38
C VAL A 60 -9.44 5.33 -15.60
#